data_b59fb22c7ddc7a5be8f9db57ef0be5c6
#
_entry.id   b59fb22c7ddc7a5be8f9db57ef0be5c6
#
_cell.length_a   1.000
_cell.length_b   1.000
_cell.length_c   1.000
_cell.angle_alpha   90.00
_cell.angle_beta   90.00
_cell.angle_gamma   90.00
#
_symmetry.space_group_name_H-M   'P 1'
#
loop_
_entity.id
_entity.type
_entity.pdbx_description
1 polymer ?
#
loop_
_entity_poly.entity_id
_entity_poly.type
_entity_poly.pdbx_seq_one_letter_code
_entity_poly.pdbx_strand_id
1 'polypeptide(L)'
;LSDDERDLINAAVEAKENNGGKVIVMLNNANAMEIDEIKNNDGVDAIMEIGFPGGYGFYGVADILSGEANPSGHLTDTYAVTNANSPAAQNFGNYEWTNADPSVNINAEEVEAEDIYTGYKYYETRYADTVLGQGNADATVGSSTGKAWNYDDEVSYPFGYGLSYTTFEQTLKSVDVDLANRTVTAEVDVKNTGDVAGKDVVQLYTSVPYTDYDVENKVEKSAVQLLDYEKTDMIEPGESQTVTITADAQDMASWDSSCENEAGTTG
;
A
#
# COMPACT_ATOMS: atom_id res chain seq x y z
N LEU A 1 18.72 2.28 5.98
CA LEU A 1 19.89 1.39 5.82
C LEU A 1 20.97 1.73 6.84
N SER A 2 21.70 0.71 7.30
CA SER A 2 22.94 0.88 8.05
C SER A 2 24.10 1.30 7.15
N ASP A 3 25.19 1.79 7.74
CA ASP A 3 26.39 2.15 6.98
C ASP A 3 27.01 0.93 6.29
N ASP A 4 27.00 -0.25 6.95
CA ASP A 4 27.51 -1.50 6.37
C ASP A 4 26.69 -1.94 5.13
N GLU A 5 25.38 -1.76 5.15
CA GLU A 5 24.51 -2.07 4.00
C GLU A 5 24.76 -1.09 2.83
N ARG A 6 24.93 0.20 3.12
CA ARG A 6 25.34 1.18 2.10
C ARG A 6 26.69 0.85 1.48
N ASP A 7 27.67 0.50 2.32
CA ASP A 7 29.00 0.13 1.85
C ASP A 7 28.95 -1.13 0.97
N LEU A 8 28.12 -2.11 1.31
CA LEU A 8 27.90 -3.31 0.49
C LEU A 8 27.31 -2.97 -0.87
N ILE A 9 26.27 -2.13 -0.91
CA ILE A 9 25.64 -1.70 -2.16
C ILE A 9 26.65 -0.91 -3.02
N ASN A 10 27.38 0.03 -2.43
CA ASN A 10 28.39 0.81 -3.14
C ASN A 10 29.49 -0.08 -3.71
N ALA A 11 29.97 -1.07 -2.95
CA ALA A 11 30.97 -2.02 -3.45
C ALA A 11 30.43 -2.88 -4.61
N ALA A 12 29.15 -3.27 -4.57
CA ALA A 12 28.52 -4.00 -5.67
C ALA A 12 28.40 -3.13 -6.94
N VAL A 13 28.02 -1.85 -6.77
CA VAL A 13 27.94 -0.89 -7.87
C VAL A 13 29.32 -0.65 -8.49
N GLU A 14 30.36 -0.44 -7.68
CA GLU A 14 31.75 -0.31 -8.17
C GLU A 14 32.22 -1.58 -8.90
N ALA A 15 31.87 -2.76 -8.38
CA ALA A 15 32.21 -4.02 -9.05
C ALA A 15 31.52 -4.15 -10.42
N LYS A 16 30.25 -3.69 -10.56
CA LYS A 16 29.51 -3.62 -11.82
C LYS A 16 30.20 -2.68 -12.81
N GLU A 17 30.61 -1.50 -12.38
CA GLU A 17 31.30 -0.52 -13.24
C GLU A 17 32.61 -1.07 -13.80
N ASN A 18 33.37 -1.80 -12.98
CA ASN A 18 34.66 -2.35 -13.37
C ASN A 18 34.56 -3.64 -14.20
N ASN A 19 33.54 -4.47 -14.02
CA ASN A 19 33.47 -5.82 -14.60
C ASN A 19 32.21 -6.06 -15.45
N GLY A 20 31.29 -5.12 -15.49
CA GLY A 20 29.95 -5.30 -16.07
C GLY A 20 29.04 -6.12 -15.17
N GLY A 21 27.81 -6.33 -15.63
CA GLY A 21 26.79 -7.09 -14.91
C GLY A 21 25.63 -6.22 -14.47
N LYS A 22 24.86 -6.72 -13.49
CA LYS A 22 23.69 -6.08 -12.91
C LYS A 22 23.76 -6.09 -11.39
N VAL A 23 23.28 -5.04 -10.76
CA VAL A 23 23.10 -4.98 -9.30
C VAL A 23 21.61 -5.08 -9.00
N ILE A 24 21.23 -6.14 -8.31
CA ILE A 24 19.86 -6.38 -7.85
C ILE A 24 19.91 -6.39 -6.33
N VAL A 25 19.18 -5.47 -5.70
CA VAL A 25 19.04 -5.42 -4.24
C VAL A 25 17.83 -6.24 -3.83
N MET A 26 18.04 -7.26 -3.00
CA MET A 26 16.97 -8.10 -2.46
C MET A 26 16.70 -7.72 -1.01
N LEU A 27 15.46 -7.31 -0.73
CA LEU A 27 15.01 -6.94 0.60
C LEU A 27 14.45 -8.18 1.30
N ASN A 28 15.17 -8.64 2.32
CA ASN A 28 14.78 -9.79 3.14
C ASN A 28 14.26 -9.31 4.50
N ASN A 29 13.11 -8.70 4.50
CA ASN A 29 12.46 -8.10 5.67
C ASN A 29 10.95 -8.36 5.65
N ALA A 30 10.26 -8.04 6.74
CA ALA A 30 8.81 -8.23 6.87
C ALA A 30 8.03 -6.91 6.88
N ASN A 31 8.73 -5.78 6.95
CA ASN A 31 8.12 -4.47 7.10
C ASN A 31 8.58 -3.54 5.99
N ALA A 32 7.71 -2.63 5.56
CA ALA A 32 8.12 -1.54 4.69
C ALA A 32 9.25 -0.73 5.33
N MET A 33 10.27 -0.43 4.55
CA MET A 33 11.43 0.33 5.00
C MET A 33 11.74 1.49 4.05
N GLU A 34 12.49 2.46 4.54
CA GLU A 34 12.96 3.57 3.73
C GLU A 34 14.02 3.09 2.74
N ILE A 35 13.66 3.07 1.45
CA ILE A 35 14.54 2.56 0.37
C ILE A 35 14.81 3.59 -0.73
N ASP A 36 14.47 4.84 -0.48
CA ASP A 36 14.59 5.89 -1.47
C ASP A 36 16.03 6.10 -1.94
N GLU A 37 17.01 5.91 -1.04
CA GLU A 37 18.43 5.96 -1.41
C GLU A 37 18.86 4.80 -2.33
N ILE A 38 18.21 3.63 -2.26
CA ILE A 38 18.45 2.51 -3.18
C ILE A 38 17.77 2.79 -4.52
N LYS A 39 16.49 3.22 -4.47
CA LYS A 39 15.68 3.56 -5.65
C LYS A 39 16.33 4.61 -6.53
N ASN A 40 16.93 5.62 -5.90
CA ASN A 40 17.58 6.74 -6.59
C ASN A 40 19.08 6.50 -6.91
N ASN A 41 19.59 5.30 -6.68
CA ASN A 41 20.96 4.95 -7.02
C ASN A 41 21.04 4.40 -8.46
N ASP A 42 21.56 5.18 -9.39
CA ASP A 42 21.70 4.82 -10.81
C ASP A 42 22.54 3.54 -11.05
N GLY A 43 23.32 3.12 -10.05
CA GLY A 43 24.10 1.88 -10.11
C GLY A 43 23.26 0.63 -9.81
N VAL A 44 22.07 0.76 -9.20
CA VAL A 44 21.15 -0.34 -8.89
C VAL A 44 20.20 -0.55 -10.07
N ASP A 45 20.17 -1.76 -10.62
CA ASP A 45 19.33 -2.11 -11.78
C ASP A 45 17.91 -2.56 -11.39
N ALA A 46 17.76 -3.19 -10.22
CA ALA A 46 16.46 -3.65 -9.72
C ALA A 46 16.43 -3.78 -8.19
N ILE A 47 15.24 -3.67 -7.63
CA ILE A 47 14.94 -3.96 -6.22
C ILE A 47 13.89 -5.06 -6.19
N MET A 48 14.08 -6.08 -5.36
CA MET A 48 13.15 -7.19 -5.18
C MET A 48 12.83 -7.36 -3.69
N GLU A 49 11.56 -7.21 -3.33
CA GLU A 49 11.08 -7.60 -2.00
C GLU A 49 10.85 -9.11 -1.99
N ILE A 50 11.58 -9.82 -1.14
CA ILE A 50 11.50 -11.29 -1.04
C ILE A 50 10.90 -11.76 0.29
N GLY A 51 10.60 -10.86 1.22
CA GLY A 51 10.08 -11.20 2.54
C GLY A 51 10.95 -12.22 3.26
N PHE A 52 10.30 -13.22 3.88
CA PHE A 52 10.96 -14.34 4.54
C PHE A 52 10.75 -15.65 3.77
N PRO A 53 11.55 -15.92 2.72
CA PRO A 53 11.32 -17.06 1.84
C PRO A 53 11.60 -18.41 2.51
N GLY A 54 12.26 -18.44 3.67
CA GLY A 54 12.69 -19.65 4.32
C GLY A 54 13.68 -20.46 3.48
N GLY A 55 13.94 -21.71 3.86
CA GLY A 55 14.95 -22.52 3.18
C GLY A 55 14.61 -22.93 1.75
N TYR A 56 13.33 -23.10 1.44
CA TYR A 56 12.86 -23.53 0.12
C TYR A 56 12.43 -22.37 -0.79
N GLY A 57 11.99 -21.23 -0.26
CA GLY A 57 11.53 -20.10 -1.05
C GLY A 57 12.63 -19.46 -1.89
N PHE A 58 13.90 -19.65 -1.55
CA PHE A 58 15.03 -19.20 -2.36
C PHE A 58 15.12 -19.89 -3.74
N TYR A 59 14.52 -21.06 -3.91
CA TYR A 59 14.38 -21.65 -5.26
C TYR A 59 13.49 -20.78 -6.14
N GLY A 60 12.35 -20.28 -5.62
CA GLY A 60 11.49 -19.36 -6.35
C GLY A 60 12.17 -18.00 -6.64
N VAL A 61 13.01 -17.49 -5.73
CA VAL A 61 13.83 -16.31 -6.00
C VAL A 61 14.80 -16.57 -7.16
N ALA A 62 15.45 -17.74 -7.18
CA ALA A 62 16.36 -18.13 -8.27
C ALA A 62 15.61 -18.28 -9.61
N ASP A 63 14.41 -18.86 -9.60
CA ASP A 63 13.58 -19.02 -10.80
C ASP A 63 13.16 -17.66 -11.38
N ILE A 64 12.84 -16.67 -10.53
CA ILE A 64 12.58 -15.30 -10.96
C ILE A 64 13.85 -14.67 -11.56
N LEU A 65 14.98 -14.74 -10.85
CA LEU A 65 16.23 -14.14 -11.32
C LEU A 65 16.73 -14.77 -12.64
N SER A 66 16.47 -16.04 -12.87
CA SER A 66 16.84 -16.74 -14.14
C SER A 66 15.82 -16.52 -15.26
N GLY A 67 14.62 -16.01 -14.97
CA GLY A 67 13.52 -15.87 -15.92
C GLY A 67 12.70 -17.14 -16.12
N GLU A 68 12.93 -18.20 -15.34
CA GLU A 68 12.10 -19.42 -15.35
C GLU A 68 10.70 -19.15 -14.78
N ALA A 69 10.56 -18.16 -13.88
CA ALA A 69 9.30 -17.69 -13.35
C ALA A 69 9.15 -16.18 -13.57
N ASN A 70 7.94 -15.75 -13.96
CA ASN A 70 7.60 -14.34 -14.08
C ASN A 70 7.05 -13.85 -12.73
N PRO A 71 7.62 -12.77 -12.12
CA PRO A 71 7.11 -12.22 -10.87
C PRO A 71 5.70 -11.66 -11.08
N SER A 72 4.87 -11.81 -10.06
CA SER A 72 3.48 -11.32 -10.05
C SER A 72 3.04 -10.91 -8.64
N GLY A 73 3.99 -10.62 -7.77
CA GLY A 73 3.76 -10.07 -6.45
C GLY A 73 3.50 -8.57 -6.52
N HIS A 74 2.68 -8.08 -5.57
CA HIS A 74 2.42 -6.66 -5.38
C HIS A 74 2.67 -6.31 -3.93
N LEU A 75 3.12 -5.09 -3.68
CA LEU A 75 3.37 -4.61 -2.31
C LEU A 75 2.07 -4.56 -1.51
N THR A 76 2.14 -5.07 -0.30
CA THR A 76 1.02 -5.10 0.66
C THR A 76 1.09 -3.93 1.66
N ASP A 77 2.02 -3.00 1.43
CA ASP A 77 2.19 -1.79 2.21
C ASP A 77 2.68 -0.64 1.33
N THR A 78 2.54 0.59 1.82
CA THR A 78 3.13 1.78 1.20
C THR A 78 4.57 1.93 1.69
N TYR A 79 5.52 2.00 0.77
CA TYR A 79 6.91 2.31 1.09
C TYR A 79 7.09 3.82 1.08
N ALA A 80 7.16 4.41 2.26
CA ALA A 80 7.34 5.84 2.43
C ALA A 80 8.80 6.27 2.23
N VAL A 81 9.00 7.51 1.76
CA VAL A 81 10.33 8.15 1.71
C VAL A 81 10.87 8.30 3.13
N THR A 82 10.01 8.67 4.08
CA THR A 82 10.34 8.79 5.50
C THR A 82 9.22 8.25 6.38
N ASN A 83 9.45 7.11 7.00
CA ASN A 83 8.47 6.48 7.89
C ASN A 83 8.14 7.33 9.11
N ALA A 84 9.07 8.17 9.56
CA ALA A 84 8.87 9.08 10.69
C ALA A 84 7.73 10.10 10.48
N ASN A 85 7.28 10.31 9.24
CA ASN A 85 6.19 11.23 8.92
C ASN A 85 4.80 10.57 8.88
N SER A 86 4.72 9.25 9.06
CA SER A 86 3.43 8.57 9.19
C SER A 86 2.73 8.99 10.49
N PRO A 87 1.39 9.00 10.53
CA PRO A 87 0.65 9.35 11.75
C PRO A 87 1.02 8.48 12.94
N ALA A 88 1.20 7.17 12.75
CA ALA A 88 1.64 6.24 13.77
C ALA A 88 3.02 6.62 14.35
N ALA A 89 4.00 6.91 13.49
CA ALA A 89 5.35 7.30 13.93
C ALA A 89 5.37 8.66 14.64
N GLN A 90 4.57 9.62 14.19
CA GLN A 90 4.45 10.94 14.81
C GLN A 90 3.85 10.86 16.21
N ASN A 91 3.02 9.86 16.48
CA ASN A 91 2.37 9.65 17.77
C ASN A 91 3.05 8.56 18.60
N PHE A 92 4.14 7.95 18.09
CA PHE A 92 4.91 6.97 18.83
C PHE A 92 5.78 7.63 19.90
N GLY A 93 5.71 7.12 21.14
CA GLY A 93 6.51 7.66 22.23
C GLY A 93 6.16 7.03 23.58
N ASN A 94 6.87 7.51 24.61
CA ASN A 94 6.54 7.18 26.00
C ASN A 94 5.60 8.26 26.53
N TYR A 95 4.39 7.86 26.90
CA TYR A 95 3.39 8.76 27.49
C TYR A 95 3.23 8.45 28.97
N GLU A 96 3.00 9.52 29.76
CA GLU A 96 2.68 9.43 31.17
C GLU A 96 1.33 10.12 31.42
N TRP A 97 0.33 9.33 31.75
CA TRP A 97 -1.05 9.79 31.98
C TRP A 97 -1.24 10.17 33.43
N THR A 98 -1.38 11.46 33.70
CA THR A 98 -1.46 12.01 35.07
C THR A 98 -2.86 12.02 35.65
N ASN A 99 -3.88 11.77 34.86
CA ASN A 99 -5.31 11.76 35.25
C ASN A 99 -6.00 10.40 35.02
N ALA A 100 -5.23 9.35 34.76
CA ALA A 100 -5.76 8.00 34.64
C ALA A 100 -6.19 7.45 36.02
N ASP A 101 -7.15 6.49 36.02
CA ASP A 101 -7.50 5.75 37.19
C ASP A 101 -6.27 5.01 37.76
N PRO A 102 -5.91 5.18 39.05
CA PRO A 102 -4.75 4.51 39.64
C PRO A 102 -4.78 2.98 39.57
N SER A 103 -5.93 2.38 39.30
CA SER A 103 -6.08 0.93 39.09
C SER A 103 -5.66 0.49 37.68
N VAL A 104 -5.50 1.41 36.73
CA VAL A 104 -5.03 1.16 35.37
C VAL A 104 -3.52 1.12 35.36
N ASN A 105 -2.94 0.12 34.70
CA ASN A 105 -1.49 0.03 34.53
C ASN A 105 -1.01 1.05 33.49
N ILE A 106 -0.59 2.22 33.95
CA ILE A 106 -0.14 3.33 33.10
C ILE A 106 1.16 3.05 32.29
N ASN A 107 1.80 1.92 32.50
CA ASN A 107 3.01 1.53 31.74
C ASN A 107 2.70 0.61 30.55
N ALA A 108 1.43 0.38 30.23
CA ALA A 108 0.98 -0.53 29.17
C ALA A 108 -0.16 0.08 28.36
N GLU A 109 -0.06 1.37 28.05
CA GLU A 109 -1.07 2.07 27.24
C GLU A 109 -0.68 2.04 25.78
N GLU A 110 -1.65 1.81 24.91
CA GLU A 110 -1.57 1.89 23.47
C GLU A 110 -2.27 3.17 23.01
N VAL A 111 -1.64 3.91 22.11
CA VAL A 111 -2.17 5.16 21.56
C VAL A 111 -2.31 4.99 20.06
N GLU A 112 -3.53 4.77 19.59
CA GLU A 112 -3.88 4.64 18.17
C GLU A 112 -4.38 6.00 17.63
N ALA A 113 -3.50 7.00 17.65
CA ALA A 113 -3.86 8.36 17.24
C ALA A 113 -4.09 8.51 15.72
N GLU A 114 -3.60 7.58 14.93
CA GLU A 114 -3.80 7.50 13.49
C GLU A 114 -5.21 7.05 13.08
N ASP A 115 -5.95 6.43 14.00
CA ASP A 115 -7.30 5.89 13.78
C ASP A 115 -7.34 5.03 12.48
N ILE A 116 -8.25 5.32 11.54
CA ILE A 116 -8.37 4.59 10.28
C ILE A 116 -7.27 4.91 9.26
N TYR A 117 -6.48 5.98 9.50
CA TYR A 117 -5.48 6.50 8.55
C TYR A 117 -4.14 5.77 8.67
N THR A 118 -4.15 4.47 8.43
CA THR A 118 -2.97 3.60 8.41
C THR A 118 -2.56 3.24 6.97
N GLY A 119 -1.25 3.13 6.73
CA GLY A 119 -0.71 2.73 5.43
C GLY A 119 -1.26 3.57 4.26
N TYR A 120 -1.69 2.91 3.19
CA TYR A 120 -2.21 3.57 1.98
C TYR A 120 -3.41 4.48 2.27
N LYS A 121 -4.25 4.16 3.26
CA LYS A 121 -5.40 5.01 3.60
C LYS A 121 -4.98 6.42 3.98
N TYR A 122 -3.86 6.55 4.70
CA TYR A 122 -3.28 7.86 5.00
C TYR A 122 -2.77 8.56 3.74
N TYR A 123 -1.88 7.93 2.99
CA TYR A 123 -1.22 8.57 1.85
C TYR A 123 -2.19 8.95 0.74
N GLU A 124 -3.13 8.06 0.41
CA GLU A 124 -4.16 8.33 -0.62
C GLU A 124 -5.17 9.39 -0.18
N THR A 125 -5.53 9.44 1.11
CA THR A 125 -6.40 10.50 1.63
C THR A 125 -5.68 11.85 1.61
N ARG A 126 -4.40 11.88 1.98
CA ARG A 126 -3.59 13.11 1.88
C ARG A 126 -3.46 13.58 0.44
N TYR A 127 -3.30 12.67 -0.51
CA TYR A 127 -3.31 13.01 -1.94
C TYR A 127 -4.64 13.62 -2.37
N ALA A 128 -5.75 13.01 -2.00
CA ALA A 128 -7.09 13.52 -2.29
C ALA A 128 -7.30 14.92 -1.69
N ASP A 129 -6.89 15.14 -0.45
CA ASP A 129 -7.05 16.42 0.24
C ASP A 129 -6.16 17.50 -0.36
N THR A 130 -4.86 17.25 -0.48
CA THR A 130 -3.87 18.31 -0.73
C THR A 130 -3.58 18.51 -2.21
N VAL A 131 -3.64 17.45 -3.02
CA VAL A 131 -3.35 17.51 -4.46
C VAL A 131 -4.62 17.66 -5.29
N LEU A 132 -5.67 16.87 -4.98
CA LEU A 132 -6.95 16.95 -5.68
C LEU A 132 -7.88 18.02 -5.11
N GLY A 133 -7.60 18.58 -3.92
CA GLY A 133 -8.40 19.58 -3.26
C GLY A 133 -9.82 19.12 -2.87
N GLN A 134 -9.94 17.83 -2.53
CA GLN A 134 -11.21 17.19 -2.17
C GLN A 134 -11.50 17.20 -0.66
N GLY A 135 -10.52 17.55 0.16
CA GLY A 135 -10.64 17.62 1.61
C GLY A 135 -10.08 18.93 2.18
N ASN A 136 -9.80 18.93 3.48
CA ASN A 136 -9.41 20.11 4.24
C ASN A 136 -8.13 19.95 5.06
N ALA A 137 -7.35 18.90 4.83
CA ALA A 137 -6.10 18.68 5.53
C ALA A 137 -5.09 19.82 5.25
N ASP A 138 -4.37 20.25 6.29
CA ASP A 138 -3.32 21.26 6.15
C ASP A 138 -2.11 20.65 5.42
N ALA A 139 -1.88 21.12 4.19
CA ALA A 139 -0.80 20.67 3.34
C ALA A 139 0.60 20.99 3.91
N THR A 140 0.71 21.85 4.91
CA THR A 140 2.00 22.21 5.54
C THR A 140 2.40 21.25 6.67
N VAL A 141 1.49 20.40 7.12
CA VAL A 141 1.72 19.44 8.21
C VAL A 141 2.10 18.07 7.65
N GLY A 142 3.06 17.40 8.29
CA GLY A 142 3.45 16.03 7.97
C GLY A 142 4.19 15.85 6.62
N SER A 143 4.82 16.92 6.11
CA SER A 143 5.66 16.82 4.91
C SER A 143 7.12 16.51 5.26
N SER A 144 7.72 15.52 4.58
CA SER A 144 9.14 15.16 4.69
C SER A 144 10.07 16.29 4.25
N THR A 145 9.62 17.14 3.33
CA THR A 145 10.43 18.19 2.72
C THR A 145 10.37 19.52 3.46
N GLY A 146 9.47 19.66 4.44
CA GLY A 146 9.16 20.93 5.09
C GLY A 146 8.45 21.95 4.18
N LYS A 147 7.98 21.51 3.00
CA LYS A 147 7.16 22.25 2.04
C LYS A 147 5.71 21.76 2.11
N ALA A 148 4.87 22.22 1.19
CA ALA A 148 3.55 21.61 1.02
C ALA A 148 3.69 20.12 0.73
N TRP A 149 2.84 19.33 1.34
CA TRP A 149 2.83 17.88 1.17
C TRP A 149 2.59 17.53 -0.30
N ASN A 150 3.39 16.63 -0.84
CA ASN A 150 3.29 16.14 -2.21
C ASN A 150 3.52 14.63 -2.22
N TYR A 151 2.66 13.90 -2.91
CA TYR A 151 2.68 12.44 -2.93
C TYR A 151 4.03 11.88 -3.37
N ASP A 152 4.62 12.42 -4.45
CA ASP A 152 5.89 11.94 -5.01
C ASP A 152 7.09 12.18 -4.08
N ASP A 153 6.97 13.13 -3.15
CA ASP A 153 7.99 13.43 -2.15
C ASP A 153 7.84 12.55 -0.89
N GLU A 154 6.68 11.92 -0.68
CA GLU A 154 6.36 11.16 0.52
C GLU A 154 6.26 9.64 0.29
N VAL A 155 6.02 9.21 -0.95
CA VAL A 155 5.81 7.79 -1.29
C VAL A 155 6.85 7.31 -2.29
N SER A 156 7.71 6.39 -1.87
CA SER A 156 8.67 5.71 -2.74
C SER A 156 7.99 4.72 -3.67
N TYR A 157 7.12 3.87 -3.11
CA TYR A 157 6.27 2.94 -3.85
C TYR A 157 4.91 2.82 -3.18
N PRO A 158 3.81 2.96 -3.94
CA PRO A 158 2.46 2.86 -3.39
C PRO A 158 2.10 1.41 -3.00
N PHE A 159 1.11 1.27 -2.14
CA PHE A 159 0.41 0.01 -1.91
C PHE A 159 -0.08 -0.58 -3.25
N GLY A 160 0.06 -1.88 -3.41
CA GLY A 160 -0.34 -2.56 -4.64
C GLY A 160 0.65 -2.43 -5.81
N TYR A 161 1.78 -1.74 -5.64
CA TYR A 161 2.80 -1.65 -6.67
C TYR A 161 3.49 -2.99 -6.90
N GLY A 162 3.71 -3.33 -8.17
CA GLY A 162 4.47 -4.51 -8.56
C GLY A 162 4.88 -4.42 -10.01
N LEU A 163 5.93 -5.16 -10.38
CA LEU A 163 6.41 -5.29 -11.74
C LEU A 163 6.38 -6.75 -12.19
N SER A 164 6.23 -6.93 -13.49
CA SER A 164 6.25 -8.22 -14.17
C SER A 164 7.25 -8.17 -15.35
N TYR A 165 7.65 -9.31 -15.87
CA TYR A 165 8.42 -9.39 -17.13
C TYR A 165 7.55 -9.22 -18.37
N THR A 166 6.25 -9.04 -18.17
CA THR A 166 5.26 -8.71 -19.20
C THR A 166 4.44 -7.48 -18.80
N THR A 167 3.56 -7.03 -19.66
CA THR A 167 2.65 -5.90 -19.40
C THR A 167 1.22 -6.35 -19.54
N PHE A 168 0.32 -5.72 -18.77
CA PHE A 168 -1.10 -6.00 -18.81
C PHE A 168 -1.91 -4.73 -19.05
N GLU A 169 -3.05 -4.90 -19.68
CA GLU A 169 -4.09 -3.88 -19.81
C GLU A 169 -5.34 -4.39 -19.09
N GLN A 170 -5.84 -3.59 -18.14
CA GLN A 170 -7.07 -3.86 -17.42
C GLN A 170 -8.19 -2.97 -17.96
N THR A 171 -9.31 -3.57 -18.35
CA THR A 171 -10.48 -2.87 -18.88
C THR A 171 -11.72 -3.24 -18.08
N LEU A 172 -12.31 -2.25 -17.39
CA LEU A 172 -13.58 -2.45 -16.68
C LEU A 172 -14.71 -2.76 -17.69
N LYS A 173 -15.36 -3.90 -17.53
CA LYS A 173 -16.52 -4.33 -18.37
C LYS A 173 -17.84 -3.91 -17.76
N SER A 174 -18.02 -4.20 -16.49
CA SER A 174 -19.28 -3.93 -15.80
C SER A 174 -19.06 -3.73 -14.31
N VAL A 175 -19.96 -2.95 -13.71
CA VAL A 175 -20.18 -2.91 -12.27
C VAL A 175 -21.68 -3.12 -12.05
N ASP A 176 -22.03 -4.13 -11.26
CA ASP A 176 -23.40 -4.42 -10.85
C ASP A 176 -23.56 -4.20 -9.34
N VAL A 177 -24.64 -3.51 -8.95
CA VAL A 177 -24.95 -3.23 -7.55
C VAL A 177 -26.26 -3.90 -7.19
N ASP A 178 -26.19 -4.98 -6.43
CA ASP A 178 -27.34 -5.70 -5.89
C ASP A 178 -27.70 -5.19 -4.49
N LEU A 179 -28.66 -4.26 -4.46
CA LEU A 179 -29.13 -3.69 -3.20
C LEU A 179 -29.88 -4.70 -2.30
N ALA A 180 -30.45 -5.75 -2.89
CA ALA A 180 -31.18 -6.76 -2.14
C ALA A 180 -30.24 -7.69 -1.35
N ASN A 181 -29.13 -8.06 -1.96
CA ASN A 181 -28.09 -8.88 -1.37
C ASN A 181 -26.94 -8.05 -0.77
N ARG A 182 -26.97 -6.73 -0.97
CA ARG A 182 -25.95 -5.79 -0.50
C ARG A 182 -24.54 -6.16 -1.01
N THR A 183 -24.44 -6.42 -2.31
CA THR A 183 -23.16 -6.74 -2.95
C THR A 183 -22.87 -5.81 -4.12
N VAL A 184 -21.58 -5.61 -4.38
CA VAL A 184 -21.08 -4.95 -5.59
C VAL A 184 -20.20 -5.95 -6.31
N THR A 185 -20.52 -6.20 -7.58
CA THR A 185 -19.74 -7.11 -8.44
C THR A 185 -19.13 -6.31 -9.59
N ALA A 186 -17.83 -6.41 -9.76
CA ALA A 186 -17.09 -5.83 -10.88
C ALA A 186 -16.54 -6.95 -11.79
N GLU A 187 -16.68 -6.78 -13.09
CA GLU A 187 -16.00 -7.60 -14.09
C GLU A 187 -14.94 -6.78 -14.81
N VAL A 188 -13.72 -7.32 -14.87
CA VAL A 188 -12.56 -6.67 -15.49
C VAL A 188 -11.90 -7.64 -16.45
N ASP A 189 -11.73 -7.23 -17.71
CA ASP A 189 -10.89 -7.96 -18.66
C ASP A 189 -9.43 -7.56 -18.46
N VAL A 190 -8.59 -8.56 -18.23
CA VAL A 190 -7.14 -8.42 -18.11
C VAL A 190 -6.51 -9.04 -19.33
N LYS A 191 -5.81 -8.26 -20.13
CA LYS A 191 -5.11 -8.69 -21.33
C LYS A 191 -3.60 -8.64 -21.12
N ASN A 192 -2.91 -9.70 -21.44
CA ASN A 192 -1.45 -9.68 -21.52
C ASN A 192 -1.03 -9.00 -22.83
N THR A 193 -0.42 -7.83 -22.71
CA THR A 193 0.03 -7.00 -23.85
C THR A 193 1.52 -7.12 -24.14
N GLY A 194 2.26 -7.89 -23.34
CA GLY A 194 3.68 -8.14 -23.53
C GLY A 194 3.98 -9.48 -24.19
N ASP A 195 5.23 -9.92 -24.08
CA ASP A 195 5.76 -11.07 -24.82
C ASP A 195 6.00 -12.32 -23.95
N VAL A 196 5.73 -12.24 -22.66
CA VAL A 196 5.95 -13.34 -21.69
C VAL A 196 4.63 -13.68 -20.99
N ALA A 197 4.35 -14.98 -20.79
CA ALA A 197 3.21 -15.40 -19.98
C ALA A 197 3.34 -14.89 -18.55
N GLY A 198 2.23 -14.44 -17.96
CA GLY A 198 2.26 -13.84 -16.62
C GLY A 198 0.89 -13.80 -15.97
N LYS A 199 0.89 -13.36 -14.71
CA LYS A 199 -0.30 -13.13 -13.89
C LYS A 199 -0.36 -11.66 -13.47
N ASP A 200 -1.57 -11.15 -13.35
CA ASP A 200 -1.83 -9.81 -12.84
C ASP A 200 -2.83 -9.82 -11.68
N VAL A 201 -2.93 -8.74 -10.95
CA VAL A 201 -3.86 -8.59 -9.83
C VAL A 201 -4.81 -7.44 -10.11
N VAL A 202 -6.11 -7.73 -10.07
CA VAL A 202 -7.16 -6.72 -10.12
C VAL A 202 -7.56 -6.37 -8.68
N GLN A 203 -7.56 -5.08 -8.36
CA GLN A 203 -7.94 -4.57 -7.04
C GLN A 203 -9.21 -3.73 -7.18
N LEU A 204 -10.21 -3.99 -6.34
CA LEU A 204 -11.45 -3.23 -6.28
C LEU A 204 -11.41 -2.29 -5.08
N TYR A 205 -11.46 -0.99 -5.36
CA TYR A 205 -11.51 0.05 -4.33
C TYR A 205 -12.85 0.77 -4.32
N THR A 206 -13.26 1.23 -3.15
CA THR A 206 -14.34 2.20 -3.00
C THR A 206 -13.79 3.56 -2.63
N SER A 207 -14.51 4.61 -3.07
CA SER A 207 -14.32 5.98 -2.62
C SER A 207 -15.68 6.49 -2.15
N VAL A 208 -15.84 6.62 -0.84
CA VAL A 208 -17.10 7.07 -0.23
C VAL A 208 -17.08 8.59 -0.10
N PRO A 209 -18.11 9.31 -0.56
CA PRO A 209 -18.17 10.75 -0.43
C PRO A 209 -18.05 11.22 1.03
N TYR A 210 -17.26 12.25 1.26
CA TYR A 210 -17.18 12.94 2.55
C TYR A 210 -18.18 14.11 2.53
N THR A 211 -19.17 14.05 3.41
CA THR A 211 -20.35 14.95 3.37
C THR A 211 -20.38 15.91 4.56
N ASP A 212 -21.28 16.92 4.51
CA ASP A 212 -21.48 17.82 5.64
C ASP A 212 -21.92 17.07 6.91
N TYR A 213 -22.67 15.96 6.77
CA TYR A 213 -23.02 15.09 7.88
C TYR A 213 -21.79 14.51 8.56
N ASP A 214 -20.81 14.04 7.77
CA ASP A 214 -19.57 13.43 8.30
C ASP A 214 -18.76 14.48 9.08
N VAL A 215 -18.68 15.71 8.56
CA VAL A 215 -18.03 16.83 9.26
C VAL A 215 -18.71 17.15 10.58
N GLU A 216 -20.05 17.25 10.58
CA GLU A 216 -20.82 17.61 11.77
C GLU A 216 -20.75 16.52 12.87
N ASN A 217 -20.75 15.25 12.46
CA ASN A 217 -20.76 14.10 13.37
C ASN A 217 -19.36 13.50 13.60
N LYS A 218 -18.32 14.07 13.00
CA LYS A 218 -16.91 13.61 13.11
C LYS A 218 -16.73 12.16 12.66
N VAL A 219 -17.41 11.81 11.57
CA VAL A 219 -17.23 10.49 10.93
C VAL A 219 -15.97 10.53 10.08
N GLU A 220 -15.01 9.68 10.38
CA GLU A 220 -13.76 9.59 9.63
C GLU A 220 -13.93 8.64 8.44
N LYS A 221 -13.40 9.05 7.27
CA LYS A 221 -13.42 8.28 6.03
C LYS A 221 -12.11 8.45 5.28
N SER A 222 -11.51 7.34 4.87
CA SER A 222 -10.40 7.41 3.91
C SER A 222 -10.92 7.71 2.49
N ALA A 223 -10.13 8.41 1.70
CA ALA A 223 -10.48 8.72 0.32
C ALA A 223 -10.67 7.46 -0.54
N VAL A 224 -9.89 6.42 -0.25
CA VAL A 224 -10.01 5.12 -0.91
C VAL A 224 -9.87 4.00 0.11
N GLN A 225 -10.63 2.91 -0.10
CA GLN A 225 -10.55 1.69 0.69
C GLN A 225 -10.58 0.47 -0.23
N LEU A 226 -9.60 -0.42 -0.09
CA LEU A 226 -9.62 -1.71 -0.77
C LEU A 226 -10.77 -2.54 -0.23
N LEU A 227 -11.62 -3.01 -1.13
CA LEU A 227 -12.72 -3.90 -0.80
C LEU A 227 -12.32 -5.36 -0.97
N ASP A 228 -11.75 -5.67 -2.13
CA ASP A 228 -11.33 -7.03 -2.45
C ASP A 228 -10.35 -7.01 -3.64
N TYR A 229 -9.72 -8.13 -3.91
CA TYR A 229 -8.82 -8.30 -5.04
C TYR A 229 -8.87 -9.74 -5.56
N GLU A 230 -8.56 -9.90 -6.83
CA GLU A 230 -8.46 -11.21 -7.46
C GLU A 230 -7.24 -11.27 -8.38
N LYS A 231 -6.54 -12.39 -8.34
CA LYS A 231 -5.37 -12.64 -9.17
C LYS A 231 -5.75 -13.52 -10.36
N THR A 232 -5.29 -13.15 -11.55
CA THR A 232 -5.50 -13.96 -12.75
C THR A 232 -4.78 -15.30 -12.68
N ASP A 233 -5.24 -16.25 -13.47
CA ASP A 233 -4.41 -17.37 -13.89
C ASP A 233 -3.25 -16.88 -14.76
N MET A 234 -2.43 -17.82 -15.26
CA MET A 234 -1.39 -17.50 -16.22
C MET A 234 -2.05 -17.11 -17.56
N ILE A 235 -1.78 -15.89 -18.03
CA ILE A 235 -2.28 -15.36 -19.29
C ILE A 235 -1.12 -15.37 -20.30
N GLU A 236 -1.31 -16.07 -21.41
CA GLU A 236 -0.34 -16.12 -22.51
C GLU A 236 -0.26 -14.76 -23.26
N PRO A 237 0.84 -14.45 -23.94
CA PRO A 237 0.96 -13.23 -24.73
C PRO A 237 -0.19 -13.03 -25.72
N GLY A 238 -0.85 -11.87 -25.64
CA GLY A 238 -1.99 -11.50 -26.48
C GLY A 238 -3.34 -12.03 -26.03
N GLU A 239 -3.37 -12.99 -25.09
CA GLU A 239 -4.62 -13.55 -24.54
C GLU A 239 -5.19 -12.67 -23.42
N SER A 240 -6.44 -12.93 -23.05
CA SER A 240 -7.18 -12.21 -22.04
C SER A 240 -7.94 -13.16 -21.11
N GLN A 241 -8.13 -12.71 -19.86
CA GLN A 241 -9.00 -13.37 -18.87
C GLN A 241 -9.94 -12.32 -18.27
N THR A 242 -11.23 -12.68 -18.11
CA THR A 242 -12.15 -11.87 -17.31
C THR A 242 -12.01 -12.28 -15.84
N VAL A 243 -11.78 -11.31 -14.98
CA VAL A 243 -11.78 -11.43 -13.52
C VAL A 243 -13.09 -10.87 -13.00
N THR A 244 -13.72 -11.57 -12.06
CA THR A 244 -14.94 -11.14 -11.38
C THR A 244 -14.67 -11.01 -9.90
N ILE A 245 -14.91 -9.81 -9.34
CA ILE A 245 -14.72 -9.51 -7.91
C ILE A 245 -16.07 -9.13 -7.33
N THR A 246 -16.45 -9.73 -6.20
CA THR A 246 -17.70 -9.41 -5.50
C THR A 246 -17.41 -9.03 -4.05
N ALA A 247 -17.72 -7.79 -3.67
CA ALA A 247 -17.55 -7.25 -2.33
C ALA A 247 -18.91 -7.05 -1.64
N ASP A 248 -18.94 -7.20 -0.31
CA ASP A 248 -20.10 -6.85 0.51
C ASP A 248 -20.18 -5.32 0.69
N ALA A 249 -21.35 -4.75 0.57
CA ALA A 249 -21.56 -3.31 0.79
C ALA A 249 -21.27 -2.90 2.26
N GLN A 250 -21.26 -3.83 3.20
CA GLN A 250 -20.85 -3.57 4.58
C GLN A 250 -19.38 -3.16 4.67
N ASP A 251 -18.53 -3.68 3.78
CA ASP A 251 -17.10 -3.33 3.75
C ASP A 251 -16.85 -1.89 3.28
N MET A 252 -17.89 -1.22 2.76
CA MET A 252 -17.86 0.21 2.39
C MET A 252 -18.33 1.12 3.52
N ALA A 253 -18.83 0.56 4.64
CA ALA A 253 -19.37 1.33 5.73
C ALA A 253 -18.27 2.05 6.51
N SER A 254 -18.59 3.26 6.99
CA SER A 254 -17.76 4.02 7.91
C SER A 254 -18.33 3.90 9.33
N TRP A 255 -17.46 3.95 10.32
CA TRP A 255 -17.87 3.97 11.69
C TRP A 255 -18.45 5.33 12.07
N ASP A 256 -19.65 5.33 12.65
CA ASP A 256 -20.31 6.54 13.13
C ASP A 256 -20.70 6.37 14.62
N SER A 257 -19.91 6.97 15.50
CA SER A 257 -20.14 6.91 16.95
C SER A 257 -21.38 7.65 17.42
N SER A 258 -22.04 8.44 16.58
CA SER A 258 -23.29 9.13 16.88
C SER A 258 -24.52 8.26 16.63
N CYS A 259 -24.38 7.17 15.86
CA CYS A 259 -25.45 6.23 15.57
C CYS A 259 -25.59 5.19 16.69
N GLU A 260 -26.83 4.96 17.13
CA GLU A 260 -27.19 3.85 18.02
C GLU A 260 -27.78 2.71 17.19
N ASN A 261 -27.24 1.51 17.36
CA ASN A 261 -27.83 0.32 16.76
C ASN A 261 -29.13 -0.11 17.51
N GLU A 262 -29.83 -1.13 16.98
CA GLU A 262 -31.10 -1.65 17.59
C GLU A 262 -30.93 -2.13 19.04
N ALA A 263 -29.69 -2.40 19.48
CA ALA A 263 -29.39 -2.79 20.87
C ALA A 263 -29.08 -1.59 21.78
N GLY A 264 -29.12 -0.34 21.25
CA GLY A 264 -28.81 0.88 22.01
C GLY A 264 -27.32 1.06 22.31
N THR A 265 -26.45 0.42 21.53
CA THR A 265 -25.01 0.65 21.56
C THR A 265 -24.60 1.51 20.38
N THR A 266 -23.69 2.46 20.60
CA THR A 266 -23.15 3.35 19.56
C THR A 266 -22.18 2.60 18.65
N GLY A 267 -22.20 2.93 17.36
CA GLY A 267 -21.27 2.42 16.35
C GLY A 267 -21.90 1.91 15.09
#